data_77085f644d0c99707a5f62e692fee9f3
#
_entry.id   77085f644d0c99707a5f62e692fee9f3
#
_cell.length_a   1.000
_cell.length_b   1.000
_cell.length_c   1.000
_cell.angle_alpha   90.00
_cell.angle_beta   90.00
_cell.angle_gamma   90.00
#
_symmetry.space_group_name_H-M   'P 1'
#
loop_
_entity.id
_entity.type
_entity.pdbx_description
1 polymer ?
#
loop_
_entity_poly.entity_id
_entity_poly.type
_entity_poly.pdbx_seq_one_letter_code
_entity_poly.pdbx_strand_id
1 'polypeptide(L)'
;MSFTVNIYYTGKNGSAKEFAREMTESGLVNKIRAEEGNERYEYFFPLDDPETVLLIDRWRDQQALDAHHKSEMMEEIAALRKKYALHMRVERYTEIL
;
A
#
# COMPACT_ATOMS: atom_id res chain seq x y z
N MET A 1 -16.26 -6.24 -10.25
CA MET A 1 -14.93 -6.76 -10.64
C MET A 1 -13.87 -6.10 -9.79
N SER A 2 -13.09 -6.90 -9.10
CA SER A 2 -12.06 -6.38 -8.20
C SER A 2 -10.83 -5.89 -8.97
N PHE A 3 -10.20 -4.85 -8.42
CA PHE A 3 -8.92 -4.34 -8.90
C PHE A 3 -7.85 -4.61 -7.86
N THR A 4 -6.74 -5.15 -8.31
CA THR A 4 -5.56 -5.35 -7.46
C THR A 4 -4.49 -4.35 -7.87
N VAL A 5 -3.96 -3.64 -6.89
CA VAL A 5 -2.87 -2.70 -7.09
C VAL A 5 -1.66 -3.24 -6.33
N ASN A 6 -0.59 -3.51 -7.04
CA ASN A 6 0.68 -3.89 -6.44
C ASN A 6 1.58 -2.67 -6.43
N ILE A 7 2.06 -2.31 -5.26
CA ILE A 7 2.97 -1.17 -5.11
C ILE A 7 4.28 -1.68 -4.51
N TYR A 8 5.36 -1.51 -5.27
CA TYR A 8 6.70 -1.81 -4.80
C TYR A 8 7.32 -0.53 -4.27
N TYR A 9 7.58 -0.50 -2.97
CA TYR A 9 8.27 0.61 -2.31
C TYR A 9 9.72 0.22 -2.12
N THR A 10 10.63 1.01 -2.65
CA THR A 10 12.07 0.75 -2.53
C THR A 10 12.75 1.92 -1.83
N GLY A 11 13.55 1.61 -0.84
CA GLY A 11 14.29 2.60 -0.07
C GLY A 11 15.75 2.22 0.09
N LYS A 12 16.36 2.70 1.18
CA LYS A 12 17.77 2.42 1.52
C LYS A 12 17.87 2.14 3.01
N ASN A 13 18.79 1.27 3.38
CA ASN A 13 19.12 1.00 4.78
C ASN A 13 17.92 0.57 5.61
N GLY A 14 17.04 -0.25 5.01
CA GLY A 14 15.88 -0.79 5.69
C GLY A 14 14.68 0.15 5.77
N SER A 15 14.70 1.28 5.08
CA SER A 15 13.64 2.28 5.21
C SER A 15 12.28 1.79 4.72
N ALA A 16 12.25 0.91 3.71
CA ALA A 16 10.98 0.35 3.23
C ALA A 16 10.31 -0.52 4.30
N LYS A 17 11.08 -1.33 5.02
CA LYS A 17 10.56 -2.14 6.13
C LYS A 17 10.07 -1.26 7.27
N GLU A 18 10.81 -0.21 7.59
CA GLU A 18 10.41 0.74 8.63
C GLU A 18 9.11 1.46 8.25
N PHE A 19 8.95 1.82 6.98
CA PHE A 19 7.71 2.39 6.49
C PHE A 19 6.53 1.43 6.70
N ALA A 20 6.68 0.17 6.29
CA ALA A 20 5.62 -0.82 6.45
C ALA A 20 5.29 -1.06 7.92
N ARG A 21 6.32 -1.07 8.79
CA ARG A 21 6.13 -1.20 10.24
C ARG A 21 5.35 -0.02 10.80
N GLU A 22 5.70 1.20 10.42
CA GLU A 22 5.01 2.39 10.92
C GLU A 22 3.57 2.47 10.39
N MET A 23 3.34 2.12 9.12
CA MET A 23 1.99 2.03 8.58
C MET A 23 1.12 1.08 9.41
N THR A 24 1.70 -0.02 9.87
CA THR A 24 0.98 -1.02 10.67
C THR A 24 0.79 -0.56 12.12
N GLU A 25 1.86 -0.13 12.77
CA GLU A 25 1.83 0.25 14.19
C GLU A 25 1.04 1.53 14.46
N SER A 26 1.00 2.44 13.51
CA SER A 26 0.21 3.68 13.63
C SER A 26 -1.29 3.47 13.56
N GLY A 27 -1.72 2.28 13.12
CA GLY A 27 -3.13 1.98 12.91
C GLY A 27 -3.65 2.32 11.52
N LEU A 28 -2.82 2.90 10.65
CA LEU A 28 -3.25 3.26 9.29
C LEU A 28 -3.71 2.06 8.49
N VAL A 29 -2.97 0.95 8.56
CA VAL A 29 -3.34 -0.27 7.84
C VAL A 29 -4.74 -0.75 8.25
N ASN A 30 -5.02 -0.75 9.56
CA ASN A 30 -6.33 -1.18 10.04
C ASN A 30 -7.44 -0.23 9.60
N LYS A 31 -7.18 1.07 9.56
CA LYS A 31 -8.14 2.05 9.05
C LYS A 31 -8.44 1.84 7.58
N ILE A 32 -7.41 1.54 6.78
CA ILE A 32 -7.59 1.28 5.35
C ILE A 32 -8.39 0.00 5.15
N ARG A 33 -8.07 -1.05 5.92
CA ARG A 33 -8.82 -2.32 5.84
C ARG A 33 -10.29 -2.16 6.22
N ALA A 34 -10.61 -1.16 7.03
CA ALA A 34 -11.99 -0.87 7.42
C ALA A 34 -12.74 -0.03 6.39
N GLU A 35 -12.07 0.51 5.38
CA GLU A 35 -12.74 1.28 4.34
C GLU A 35 -13.65 0.37 3.50
N GLU A 36 -14.81 0.92 3.12
CA GLU A 36 -15.75 0.16 2.31
C GLU A 36 -15.11 -0.24 0.99
N GLY A 37 -15.23 -1.51 0.67
CA GLY A 37 -14.72 -2.06 -0.57
C GLY A 37 -13.26 -2.49 -0.54
N ASN A 38 -12.55 -2.25 0.56
CA ASN A 38 -11.19 -2.80 0.68
C ASN A 38 -11.29 -4.31 0.92
N GLU A 39 -10.61 -5.09 0.07
CA GLU A 39 -10.62 -6.54 0.15
C GLU A 39 -9.28 -7.10 0.60
N ARG A 40 -8.21 -6.35 0.45
CA ARG A 40 -6.88 -6.79 0.83
C ARG A 40 -5.96 -5.57 0.98
N TYR A 41 -5.13 -5.57 2.00
CA TYR A 41 -4.09 -4.57 2.20
C TYR A 41 -2.99 -5.23 3.02
N GLU A 42 -2.00 -5.81 2.34
CA GLU A 42 -0.97 -6.62 2.96
C GLU A 42 0.41 -6.29 2.42
N TYR A 43 1.39 -6.30 3.32
CA TYR A 43 2.78 -6.08 2.94
C TYR A 43 3.54 -7.40 2.87
N PHE A 44 4.46 -7.49 1.91
CA PHE A 44 5.32 -8.65 1.67
C PHE A 44 6.74 -8.17 1.40
N PHE A 45 7.70 -9.00 1.69
CA PHE A 45 9.10 -8.70 1.41
C PHE A 45 9.60 -9.64 0.30
N PRO A 46 10.15 -9.09 -0.82
CA PRO A 46 10.81 -9.94 -1.78
C PRO A 46 11.99 -10.65 -1.13
N LEU A 47 12.12 -11.94 -1.38
CA LEU A 47 13.12 -12.77 -0.70
C LEU A 47 14.55 -12.31 -0.93
N ASP A 48 14.85 -11.84 -2.14
CA ASP A 48 16.20 -11.46 -2.56
C ASP A 48 16.42 -9.95 -2.66
N ASP A 49 15.50 -9.14 -2.11
CA ASP A 49 15.62 -7.68 -2.12
C ASP A 49 15.20 -7.12 -0.76
N PRO A 50 16.16 -6.91 0.17
CA PRO A 50 15.84 -6.41 1.50
C PRO A 50 15.45 -4.93 1.55
N GLU A 51 15.61 -4.21 0.45
CA GLU A 51 15.32 -2.78 0.40
C GLU A 51 13.95 -2.48 -0.20
N THR A 52 13.19 -3.51 -0.55
CA THR A 52 11.87 -3.37 -1.16
C THR A 52 10.80 -4.01 -0.29
N VAL A 53 9.62 -3.37 -0.28
CA VAL A 53 8.39 -3.91 0.30
C VAL A 53 7.32 -3.88 -0.78
N LEU A 54 6.61 -4.98 -0.94
CA LEU A 54 5.47 -5.08 -1.84
C LEU A 54 4.18 -4.92 -1.04
N LEU A 55 3.36 -3.96 -1.44
CA LEU A 55 1.99 -3.86 -0.96
C LEU A 55 1.06 -4.48 -1.99
N ILE A 56 0.24 -5.44 -1.57
CA ILE A 56 -0.87 -5.93 -2.38
C ILE A 56 -2.14 -5.30 -1.83
N ASP A 57 -2.78 -4.49 -2.65
CA ASP A 57 -3.90 -3.63 -2.29
C ASP A 57 -5.05 -3.94 -3.24
N ARG A 58 -6.16 -4.48 -2.72
CA ARG A 58 -7.27 -4.94 -3.54
C ARG A 58 -8.57 -4.26 -3.15
N TRP A 59 -9.32 -3.83 -4.15
CA TRP A 59 -10.57 -3.10 -3.97
C TRP A 59 -11.69 -3.75 -4.78
N ARG A 60 -12.89 -3.73 -4.20
CA ARG A 60 -14.09 -4.33 -4.81
C ARG A 60 -14.36 -3.78 -6.21
N ASP A 61 -14.15 -2.47 -6.41
CA ASP A 61 -14.41 -1.79 -7.67
C ASP A 61 -13.62 -0.47 -7.73
N GLN A 62 -13.69 0.19 -8.88
CA GLN A 62 -13.00 1.47 -9.08
C GLN A 62 -13.53 2.56 -8.16
N GLN A 63 -14.82 2.55 -7.87
CA GLN A 63 -15.43 3.55 -7.01
C GLN A 63 -14.85 3.50 -5.59
N ALA A 64 -14.67 2.29 -5.04
CA ALA A 64 -14.07 2.12 -3.72
C ALA A 64 -12.61 2.59 -3.71
N LEU A 65 -11.86 2.28 -4.75
CA LEU A 65 -10.48 2.74 -4.89
C LEU A 65 -10.41 4.27 -4.97
N ASP A 66 -11.32 4.88 -5.75
CA ASP A 66 -11.37 6.33 -5.87
C ASP A 66 -11.70 7.01 -4.54
N ALA A 67 -12.60 6.42 -3.77
CA ALA A 67 -12.94 6.93 -2.43
C ALA A 67 -11.73 6.86 -1.49
N HIS A 68 -10.97 5.78 -1.57
CA HIS A 68 -9.72 5.65 -0.81
C HIS A 68 -8.72 6.75 -1.19
N HIS A 69 -8.55 7.01 -2.47
CA HIS A 69 -7.62 8.04 -2.96
C HIS A 69 -8.03 9.46 -2.55
N LYS A 70 -9.28 9.67 -2.20
CA LYS A 70 -9.77 10.97 -1.72
C LYS A 70 -9.79 11.09 -0.21
N SER A 71 -9.42 10.02 0.50
CA SER A 71 -9.47 10.03 1.96
C SER A 71 -8.33 10.86 2.55
N GLU A 72 -8.53 11.33 3.78
CA GLU A 72 -7.51 12.08 4.51
C GLU A 72 -6.27 11.23 4.79
N MET A 73 -6.42 9.92 4.86
CA MET A 73 -5.31 9.01 5.09
C MET A 73 -4.24 9.09 4.01
N MET A 74 -4.59 9.51 2.79
CA MET A 74 -3.63 9.64 1.71
C MET A 74 -2.54 10.66 2.02
N GLU A 75 -2.87 11.72 2.76
CA GLU A 75 -1.87 12.71 3.20
C GLU A 75 -0.89 12.08 4.19
N GLU A 76 -1.39 11.28 5.12
CA GLU A 76 -0.55 10.59 6.09
C GLU A 76 0.36 9.58 5.42
N ILE A 77 -0.17 8.81 4.46
CA ILE A 77 0.61 7.83 3.70
C ILE A 77 1.71 8.55 2.90
N ALA A 78 1.36 9.66 2.25
CA ALA A 78 2.33 10.43 1.47
C ALA A 78 3.44 11.01 2.35
N ALA A 79 3.09 11.47 3.55
CA ALA A 79 4.06 11.98 4.50
C ALA A 79 5.04 10.90 4.97
N LEU A 80 4.54 9.70 5.25
CA LEU A 80 5.39 8.57 5.63
C LEU A 80 6.30 8.14 4.47
N ARG A 81 5.76 8.09 3.26
CA ARG A 81 6.53 7.74 2.07
C ARG A 81 7.69 8.73 1.87
N LYS A 82 7.44 10.02 2.08
CA LYS A 82 8.45 11.06 2.00
C LYS A 82 9.47 10.94 3.15
N LYS A 83 9.00 10.67 4.37
CA LYS A 83 9.85 10.48 5.54
C LYS A 83 10.92 9.42 5.30
N TYR A 84 10.54 8.33 4.65
CA TYR A 84 11.42 7.20 4.39
C TYR A 84 12.08 7.24 3.01
N ALA A 85 11.87 8.34 2.25
CA ALA A 85 12.48 8.57 0.95
C ALA A 85 12.29 7.40 -0.02
N LEU A 86 11.06 6.94 -0.15
CA LEU A 86 10.76 5.76 -0.95
C LEU A 86 10.45 6.07 -2.40
N HIS A 87 10.93 5.19 -3.28
CA HIS A 87 10.49 5.15 -4.67
C HIS A 87 9.32 4.17 -4.78
N MET A 88 8.40 4.47 -5.68
CA MET A 88 7.22 3.62 -5.93
C MET A 88 7.20 3.12 -7.37
N ARG A 89 6.87 1.83 -7.53
CA ARG A 89 6.48 1.27 -8.82
C ARG A 89 5.12 0.64 -8.64
N VAL A 90 4.17 1.00 -9.50
CA VAL A 90 2.76 0.60 -9.36
C VAL A 90 2.35 -0.26 -10.56
N GLU A 91 1.71 -1.39 -10.28
CA GLU A 91 1.11 -2.27 -11.26
C GLU A 91 -0.35 -2.50 -10.89
N ARG A 92 -1.23 -2.50 -11.88
CA ARG A 92 -2.65 -2.72 -11.65
C ARG A 92 -3.14 -3.93 -12.43
N TYR A 93 -3.99 -4.70 -11.78
CA TYR A 93 -4.53 -5.94 -12.35
C TYR A 93 -6.02 -6.06 -12.09
N THR A 94 -6.71 -6.73 -13.01
CA THR A 94 -8.09 -7.15 -12.80
C THR A 94 -8.13 -8.67 -12.81
N GLU A 95 -9.20 -9.24 -12.23
CA GLU A 95 -9.39 -10.67 -12.24
C GLU A 95 -9.65 -11.19 -13.65
N ILE A 96 -9.10 -12.34 -13.94
CA ILE A 96 -9.44 -13.11 -15.15
C ILE A 96 -10.47 -14.14 -14.74
N LEU A 97 -11.64 -14.05 -15.35
CA LEU A 97 -12.75 -14.96 -15.06
C LEU A 97 -12.84 -16.07 -16.10
#